data_39c00095f57e699f0a73a332365b55d2
#
_entry.id   39c00095f57e699f0a73a332365b55d2
#
_cell.length_a   1.000
_cell.length_b   1.000
_cell.length_c   1.000
_cell.angle_alpha   90.00
_cell.angle_beta   90.00
_cell.angle_gamma   90.00
#
_symmetry.space_group_name_H-M   'P 1'
#
loop_
_entity.id
_entity.type
_entity.pdbx_description
1 polymer ?
#
loop_
_entity_poly.entity_id
_entity_poly.type
_entity_poly.pdbx_seq_one_letter_code
_entity_poly.pdbx_strand_id
1 'polypeptide(L)'
;MNIMRQIELEHMKSELPDFGVGDTVDVHYLIKEGDKERVQIFTGTVIKFQGAGTRRTFTVRRIVAGEGVERTFTLHSARVSDVKVKDRGVIRRAKLYFLREREGKATRLTRNLGKLKWPRSGAGSGLTGADSSAETPAAEE
;
A
#
# COMPACT_ATOMS: atom_id res chain seq x y z
N MET A 1 -27.90 6.51 -13.24
CA MET A 1 -26.80 6.19 -12.33
C MET A 1 -27.15 4.93 -11.56
N ASN A 2 -26.24 3.98 -11.45
CA ASN A 2 -26.54 2.73 -10.73
C ASN A 2 -26.43 3.00 -9.22
N ILE A 3 -27.50 2.75 -8.48
CA ILE A 3 -27.61 2.95 -7.02
C ILE A 3 -26.45 2.25 -6.28
N MET A 4 -26.08 1.06 -6.72
CA MET A 4 -24.93 0.33 -6.12
C MET A 4 -23.64 1.10 -6.22
N ARG A 5 -23.38 1.77 -7.34
CA ARG A 5 -22.18 2.58 -7.53
C ARG A 5 -22.19 3.83 -6.65
N GLN A 6 -23.34 4.41 -6.42
CA GLN A 6 -23.49 5.57 -5.53
C GLN A 6 -23.17 5.18 -4.08
N ILE A 7 -23.73 4.06 -3.60
CA ILE A 7 -23.45 3.53 -2.27
C ILE A 7 -21.94 3.17 -2.12
N GLU A 8 -21.34 2.58 -3.15
CA GLU A 8 -19.91 2.29 -3.13
C GLU A 8 -19.05 3.57 -2.98
N LEU A 9 -19.41 4.64 -3.68
CA LEU A 9 -18.69 5.93 -3.60
C LEU A 9 -18.81 6.56 -2.21
N GLU A 10 -19.97 6.48 -1.57
CA GLU A 10 -20.20 7.00 -0.22
C GLU A 10 -19.38 6.28 0.84
N HIS A 11 -19.12 4.96 0.64
CA HIS A 11 -18.38 4.13 1.60
C HIS A 11 -16.87 4.04 1.29
N MET A 12 -16.42 4.66 0.21
CA MET A 12 -14.99 4.72 -0.11
C MET A 12 -14.29 5.76 0.77
N LYS A 13 -13.11 5.41 1.29
CA LYS A 13 -12.24 6.38 1.95
C LYS A 13 -11.79 7.43 0.94
N SER A 14 -11.91 8.69 1.29
CA SER A 14 -11.47 9.82 0.46
C SER A 14 -9.94 9.89 0.37
N GLU A 15 -9.26 9.60 1.46
CA GLU A 15 -7.81 9.62 1.54
C GLU A 15 -7.27 8.18 1.52
N LEU A 16 -6.51 7.86 0.50
CA LEU A 16 -5.85 6.58 0.36
C LEU A 16 -4.34 6.80 0.25
N PRO A 17 -3.54 6.03 1.01
CA PRO A 17 -2.10 6.08 0.87
C PRO A 17 -1.67 5.62 -0.53
N ASP A 18 -0.68 6.31 -1.10
CA ASP A 18 -0.11 5.95 -2.40
C ASP A 18 0.93 4.84 -2.22
N PHE A 19 0.50 3.59 -2.42
CA PHE A 19 1.39 2.44 -2.42
C PHE A 19 0.99 1.43 -3.51
N GLY A 20 1.95 0.61 -3.91
CA GLY A 20 1.78 -0.34 -5.00
C GLY A 20 2.27 -1.74 -4.64
N VAL A 21 2.13 -2.65 -5.61
CA VAL A 21 2.74 -3.99 -5.51
C VAL A 21 4.26 -3.83 -5.47
N GLY A 22 4.91 -4.60 -4.61
CA GLY A 22 6.36 -4.54 -4.40
C GLY A 22 6.81 -3.57 -3.32
N ASP A 23 5.94 -2.70 -2.85
CA ASP A 23 6.25 -1.79 -1.75
C ASP A 23 6.24 -2.56 -0.42
N THR A 24 7.16 -2.21 0.47
CA THR A 24 7.13 -2.68 1.86
C THR A 24 6.34 -1.69 2.68
N VAL A 25 5.28 -2.16 3.30
CA VAL A 25 4.32 -1.34 4.03
C VAL A 25 4.12 -1.81 5.47
N ASP A 26 3.77 -0.85 6.33
CA ASP A 26 3.24 -1.10 7.66
C ASP A 26 1.73 -0.88 7.63
N VAL A 27 0.98 -1.95 7.77
CA VAL A 27 -0.48 -1.91 7.86
C VAL A 27 -0.89 -1.80 9.31
N HIS A 28 -1.50 -0.69 9.68
CA HIS A 28 -2.08 -0.47 11.00
C HIS A 28 -3.49 -1.05 11.01
N TYR A 29 -3.63 -2.20 11.64
CA TYR A 29 -4.89 -2.93 11.70
C TYR A 29 -5.49 -2.89 13.10
N LEU A 30 -6.74 -2.44 13.19
CA LEU A 30 -7.49 -2.33 14.42
C LEU A 30 -8.05 -3.70 14.80
N ILE A 31 -7.69 -4.18 15.98
CA ILE A 31 -8.20 -5.42 16.57
C ILE A 31 -9.09 -5.05 17.76
N LYS A 32 -10.27 -5.62 17.78
CA LYS A 32 -11.19 -5.51 18.91
C LYS A 32 -11.10 -6.79 19.75
N GLU A 33 -10.72 -6.64 21.00
CA GLU A 33 -10.62 -7.72 21.99
C GLU A 33 -11.57 -7.41 23.15
N GLY A 34 -12.78 -7.99 23.12
CA GLY A 34 -13.84 -7.63 24.05
C GLY A 34 -14.22 -6.16 23.94
N ASP A 35 -14.05 -5.41 25.04
CA ASP A 35 -14.36 -3.97 25.10
C ASP A 35 -13.18 -3.07 24.75
N LYS A 36 -11.99 -3.66 24.52
CA LYS A 36 -10.78 -2.92 24.20
C LYS A 36 -10.44 -3.01 22.73
N GLU A 37 -10.00 -1.90 22.17
CA GLU A 37 -9.49 -1.82 20.81
C GLU A 37 -7.98 -1.50 20.84
N ARG A 38 -7.22 -2.22 20.02
CA ARG A 38 -5.79 -1.97 19.86
C ARG A 38 -5.38 -2.01 18.40
N VAL A 39 -4.38 -1.23 18.04
CA VAL A 39 -3.79 -1.24 16.71
C VAL A 39 -2.63 -2.24 16.67
N GLN A 40 -2.72 -3.21 15.78
CA GLN A 40 -1.62 -4.12 15.45
C GLN A 40 -0.98 -3.70 14.14
N ILE A 41 0.35 -3.61 14.13
CA ILE A 41 1.11 -3.29 12.93
C ILE A 41 1.54 -4.59 12.25
N PHE A 42 1.16 -4.71 10.97
CA PHE A 42 1.61 -5.81 10.12
C PHE A 42 2.55 -5.27 9.04
N THR A 43 3.85 -5.50 9.23
CA THR A 43 4.90 -5.08 8.29
C THR A 43 5.15 -6.18 7.27
N GLY A 44 5.20 -5.83 6.00
CA GLY A 44 5.53 -6.79 4.94
C GLY A 44 5.51 -6.17 3.55
N THR A 45 5.77 -7.00 2.55
CA THR A 45 5.76 -6.60 1.14
C THR A 45 4.41 -6.89 0.49
N VAL A 46 3.88 -5.92 -0.24
CA VAL A 46 2.62 -6.07 -0.99
C VAL A 46 2.88 -6.94 -2.21
N ILE A 47 2.22 -8.10 -2.27
CA ILE A 47 2.39 -9.05 -3.38
C ILE A 47 1.33 -8.94 -4.46
N LYS A 48 0.13 -8.49 -4.14
CA LYS A 48 -0.95 -8.29 -5.11
C LYS A 48 -1.97 -7.26 -4.68
N PHE A 49 -2.62 -6.65 -5.66
CA PHE A 49 -3.90 -5.97 -5.54
C PHE A 49 -4.97 -6.73 -6.32
N GLN A 50 -6.19 -6.72 -5.81
CA GLN A 50 -7.34 -7.36 -6.45
C GLN A 50 -8.63 -6.57 -6.18
N GLY A 51 -9.57 -6.61 -7.13
CA GLY A 51 -10.87 -5.95 -7.02
C GLY A 51 -10.85 -4.47 -7.39
N ALA A 52 -12.02 -3.86 -7.36
CA ALA A 52 -12.24 -2.45 -7.64
C ALA A 52 -13.25 -1.86 -6.64
N GLY A 53 -13.27 -0.53 -6.50
CA GLY A 53 -14.16 0.16 -5.57
C GLY A 53 -13.95 -0.31 -4.12
N THR A 54 -15.03 -0.43 -3.38
CA THR A 54 -15.02 -0.88 -1.97
C THR A 54 -14.50 -2.29 -1.78
N ARG A 55 -14.60 -3.16 -2.82
CA ARG A 55 -14.10 -4.55 -2.80
C ARG A 55 -12.59 -4.67 -3.08
N ARG A 56 -11.88 -3.54 -3.19
CA ARG A 56 -10.45 -3.55 -3.45
C ARG A 56 -9.69 -4.09 -2.25
N THR A 57 -8.88 -5.14 -2.50
CA THR A 57 -8.06 -5.82 -1.50
C THR A 57 -6.61 -5.82 -1.90
N PHE A 58 -5.73 -5.85 -0.92
CA PHE A 58 -4.30 -6.05 -1.12
C PHE A 58 -3.78 -7.12 -0.17
N THR A 59 -2.81 -7.91 -0.64
CA THR A 59 -2.20 -8.98 0.15
C THR A 59 -0.77 -8.60 0.48
N VAL A 60 -0.45 -8.69 1.75
CA VAL A 60 0.90 -8.41 2.29
C VAL A 60 1.52 -9.71 2.77
N ARG A 61 2.76 -9.96 2.36
CA ARG A 61 3.57 -11.11 2.77
C ARG A 61 4.72 -10.66 3.65
N ARG A 62 4.95 -11.40 4.72
CA ARG A 62 6.15 -11.28 5.55
C ARG A 62 6.70 -12.67 5.87
N ILE A 63 7.95 -12.74 6.24
CA ILE A 63 8.59 -13.97 6.73
C ILE A 63 8.74 -13.83 8.25
N VAL A 64 8.24 -14.83 8.98
CA VAL A 64 8.32 -14.92 10.43
C VAL A 64 8.91 -16.27 10.78
N ALA A 65 10.03 -16.30 11.48
CA ALA A 65 10.72 -17.52 11.91
C ALA A 65 10.99 -18.53 10.74
N GLY A 66 11.30 -18.01 9.54
CA GLY A 66 11.53 -18.84 8.34
C GLY A 66 10.27 -19.16 7.56
N GLU A 67 9.08 -18.93 8.10
CA GLU A 67 7.82 -19.20 7.40
C GLU A 67 7.21 -17.94 6.78
N GLY A 68 6.65 -18.10 5.58
CA GLY A 68 5.96 -17.02 4.87
C GLY A 68 4.51 -16.88 5.34
N VAL A 69 4.18 -15.74 5.93
CA VAL A 69 2.82 -15.41 6.36
C VAL A 69 2.23 -14.37 5.40
N GLU A 70 1.06 -14.66 4.85
CA GLU A 70 0.32 -13.76 3.97
C GLU A 70 -1.00 -13.36 4.63
N ARG A 71 -1.31 -12.08 4.56
CA ARG A 71 -2.58 -11.56 5.02
C ARG A 71 -3.19 -10.63 3.98
N THR A 72 -4.47 -10.83 3.70
CA THR A 72 -5.24 -9.98 2.78
C THR A 72 -6.05 -8.97 3.57
N PHE A 73 -5.93 -7.71 3.17
CA PHE A 73 -6.64 -6.58 3.77
C PHE A 73 -7.56 -5.94 2.74
N THR A 74 -8.75 -5.52 3.16
CA THR A 74 -9.64 -4.70 2.35
C THR A 74 -9.22 -3.24 2.50
N LEU A 75 -8.96 -2.57 1.38
CA LEU A 75 -8.39 -1.22 1.36
C LEU A 75 -9.28 -0.18 2.07
N HIS A 76 -10.59 -0.24 1.80
CA HIS A 76 -11.58 0.68 2.37
C HIS A 76 -12.18 0.23 3.71
N SER A 77 -11.65 -0.84 4.33
CA SER A 77 -12.14 -1.32 5.62
C SER A 77 -11.87 -0.30 6.73
N ALA A 78 -12.85 -0.11 7.62
CA ALA A 78 -12.69 0.69 8.83
C ALA A 78 -11.62 0.11 9.79
N ARG A 79 -11.39 -1.21 9.73
CA ARG A 79 -10.36 -1.87 10.55
C ARG A 79 -8.93 -1.57 10.10
N VAL A 80 -8.71 -1.18 8.84
CA VAL A 80 -7.42 -0.68 8.36
C VAL A 80 -7.37 0.79 8.70
N SER A 81 -6.68 1.15 9.77
CA SER A 81 -6.55 2.53 10.22
C SER A 81 -5.70 3.33 9.25
N ASP A 82 -4.48 2.85 8.98
CA ASP A 82 -3.52 3.53 8.13
C ASP A 82 -2.59 2.51 7.45
N VAL A 83 -1.94 2.92 6.36
CA VAL A 83 -0.91 2.14 5.67
C VAL A 83 0.28 3.04 5.38
N LYS A 84 1.40 2.83 6.05
CA LYS A 84 2.63 3.59 5.86
C LYS A 84 3.59 2.84 4.95
N VAL A 85 4.12 3.54 3.95
CA VAL A 85 5.13 2.97 3.05
C VAL A 85 6.50 3.15 3.68
N LYS A 86 7.21 2.03 3.91
CA LYS A 86 8.62 2.04 4.38
C LYS A 86 9.60 2.12 3.23
N ASP A 87 9.44 1.20 2.29
CA ASP A 87 10.33 1.09 1.14
C ASP A 87 9.50 0.91 -0.13
N ARG A 88 9.97 1.50 -1.22
CA ARG A 88 9.36 1.35 -2.54
C ARG A 88 10.18 0.38 -3.37
N GLY A 89 9.53 -0.68 -3.86
CA GLY A 89 10.16 -1.69 -4.69
C GLY A 89 9.98 -1.42 -6.18
N VAL A 90 11.00 -1.79 -6.98
CA VAL A 90 10.90 -1.82 -8.44
C VAL A 90 10.45 -3.21 -8.86
N ILE A 91 9.31 -3.27 -9.55
CA ILE A 91 8.73 -4.52 -10.03
C ILE A 91 8.34 -4.41 -11.49
N ARG A 92 8.29 -5.55 -12.17
CA ARG A 92 7.83 -5.66 -13.57
C ARG A 92 6.56 -6.50 -13.72
N ARG A 93 5.99 -6.98 -12.61
CA ARG A 93 4.83 -7.87 -12.60
C ARG A 93 3.72 -7.30 -11.73
N ALA A 94 2.47 -7.55 -12.12
CA ALA A 94 1.30 -7.13 -11.34
C ALA A 94 1.10 -7.97 -10.06
N LYS A 95 1.61 -9.20 -10.02
CA LYS A 95 1.50 -10.12 -8.89
C LYS A 95 2.85 -10.79 -8.65
N LEU A 96 3.28 -10.84 -7.39
CA LEU A 96 4.61 -11.33 -7.00
C LEU A 96 4.51 -12.69 -6.32
N TYR A 97 3.88 -13.66 -6.98
CA TYR A 97 3.75 -15.01 -6.41
C TYR A 97 5.08 -15.78 -6.35
N PHE A 98 6.06 -15.42 -7.16
CA PHE A 98 7.38 -16.03 -7.13
C PHE A 98 8.12 -15.82 -5.80
N LEU A 99 7.72 -14.83 -4.98
CA LEU A 99 8.27 -14.62 -3.64
C LEU A 99 7.93 -15.77 -2.68
N ARG A 100 6.93 -16.58 -2.99
CA ARG A 100 6.55 -17.73 -2.17
C ARG A 100 7.59 -18.84 -2.22
N GLU A 101 8.28 -18.97 -3.36
CA GLU A 101 9.27 -20.02 -3.63
C GLU A 101 10.69 -19.58 -3.26
N ARG A 102 10.87 -18.28 -2.94
CA ARG A 102 12.19 -17.72 -2.65
C ARG A 102 12.40 -17.55 -1.16
N GLU A 103 13.64 -17.81 -0.73
CA GLU A 103 14.06 -17.67 0.66
C GLU A 103 15.30 -16.76 0.80
N GLY A 104 15.49 -16.20 1.99
CA GLY A 104 16.64 -15.41 2.33
C GLY A 104 16.82 -14.16 1.47
N LYS A 105 18.02 -13.96 0.92
CA LYS A 105 18.36 -12.77 0.12
C LYS A 105 17.56 -12.65 -1.17
N ALA A 106 17.10 -13.77 -1.75
CA ALA A 106 16.33 -13.80 -2.99
C ALA A 106 14.92 -13.20 -2.85
N THR A 107 14.42 -13.02 -1.64
CA THR A 107 13.12 -12.38 -1.36
C THR A 107 13.20 -10.86 -1.39
N ARG A 108 14.40 -10.27 -1.36
CA ARG A 108 14.56 -8.83 -1.35
C ARG A 108 14.33 -8.27 -2.74
N LEU A 109 13.43 -7.31 -2.83
CA LEU A 109 13.19 -6.55 -4.05
C LEU A 109 14.17 -5.38 -4.16
N THR A 110 14.47 -5.00 -5.40
CA THR A 110 15.30 -3.81 -5.67
C THR A 110 14.56 -2.56 -5.20
N ARG A 111 15.20 -1.74 -4.39
CA ARG A 111 14.61 -0.48 -3.90
C ARG A 111 14.55 0.57 -5.01
N ASN A 112 13.46 1.29 -5.06
CA ASN A 112 13.32 2.45 -5.93
C ASN A 112 13.88 3.69 -5.24
N LEU A 113 15.10 4.06 -5.58
CA LEU A 113 15.78 5.25 -5.05
C LEU A 113 15.39 6.56 -5.80
N GLY A 114 14.15 6.66 -6.26
CA GLY A 114 13.65 7.85 -6.94
C GLY A 114 13.96 7.93 -8.44
N LYS A 115 14.65 6.95 -9.02
CA LYS A 115 15.07 6.97 -10.43
C LYS A 115 14.03 6.50 -11.44
N LEU A 116 12.98 5.82 -11.01
CA LEU A 116 11.89 5.34 -11.88
C LEU A 116 10.53 5.66 -11.27
N LYS A 117 9.81 6.59 -11.86
CA LYS A 117 8.37 6.73 -11.67
C LYS A 117 7.68 5.64 -12.50
N TRP A 118 7.44 4.47 -11.91
CA TRP A 118 6.59 3.46 -12.52
C TRP A 118 5.13 3.84 -12.32
N PRO A 119 4.27 3.79 -13.37
CA PRO A 119 2.86 4.04 -13.20
C PRO A 119 2.27 2.97 -12.26
N ARG A 120 1.79 3.39 -11.10
CA ARG A 120 1.15 2.51 -10.15
C ARG A 120 -0.25 2.24 -10.64
N SER A 121 -0.52 1.01 -11.01
CA SER A 121 -1.85 0.56 -11.37
C SER A 121 -2.74 0.64 -10.15
N GLY A 122 -3.45 1.74 -10.01
CA GLY A 122 -4.45 1.88 -8.97
C GLY A 122 -4.67 3.25 -8.36
N ALA A 123 -3.87 4.26 -8.68
CA ALA A 123 -4.22 5.64 -8.37
C ALA A 123 -5.29 6.08 -9.39
N GLY A 124 -6.51 6.25 -8.92
CA GLY A 124 -7.53 6.96 -9.70
C GLY A 124 -6.96 8.30 -10.12
N SER A 125 -7.18 8.66 -11.38
CA SER A 125 -6.80 9.93 -11.97
C SER A 125 -7.39 11.10 -11.19
N GLY A 126 -6.65 11.58 -10.21
CA GLY A 126 -6.85 12.89 -9.60
C GLY A 126 -5.83 13.83 -10.21
N LEU A 127 -6.24 14.56 -11.23
CA LEU A 127 -5.55 15.74 -11.72
C LEU A 127 -5.54 16.78 -10.61
N THR A 128 -4.38 17.02 -10.01
CA THR A 128 -4.06 18.34 -9.48
C THR A 128 -2.56 18.54 -9.64
N GLY A 129 -2.23 19.32 -10.65
CA GLY A 129 -0.94 19.98 -10.73
C GLY A 129 -0.81 20.97 -9.59
N ALA A 130 0.29 20.92 -8.91
CA ALA A 130 0.84 22.04 -8.16
C ALA A 130 2.34 21.97 -8.29
N ASP A 131 2.80 22.72 -9.25
CA ASP A 131 4.16 23.22 -9.38
C ASP A 131 4.42 24.13 -8.18
N SER A 132 5.35 23.80 -7.32
CA SER A 132 5.91 24.73 -6.36
C SER A 132 7.44 24.70 -6.51
N SER A 133 7.90 25.60 -7.35
CA SER A 133 9.25 26.10 -7.39
C SER A 133 9.74 26.45 -5.98
N ALA A 134 10.72 25.70 -5.51
CA ALA A 134 11.47 26.05 -4.30
C ALA A 134 12.43 27.18 -4.65
N GLU A 135 12.14 28.35 -4.17
CA GLU A 135 13.00 29.51 -4.16
C GLU A 135 13.95 29.41 -2.97
N THR A 136 15.23 29.36 -3.26
CA THR A 136 16.33 29.41 -2.31
C THR A 136 16.59 30.87 -1.93
N PRO A 137 16.58 31.28 -0.68
CA PRO A 137 17.14 32.58 -0.33
C PRO A 137 18.67 32.45 -0.14
N ALA A 138 19.34 33.28 -0.92
CA ALA A 138 20.78 33.49 -0.81
C ALA A 138 21.13 34.14 0.54
N ALA A 139 22.26 33.71 1.08
CA ALA A 139 22.94 34.36 2.20
C ALA A 139 23.60 35.65 1.71
N GLU A 140 23.42 36.73 2.45
CA GLU A 140 24.28 37.89 2.46
C GLU A 140 24.64 38.28 3.89
N GLU A 141 25.95 38.42 4.10
CA GLU A 141 26.74 39.06 5.14
C GLU A 141 26.57 38.67 6.60
#